data_b8de82c78a393a4bcf332091056594ea
#
_entry.id   b8de82c78a393a4bcf332091056594ea
#
_cell.length_a   1.000
_cell.length_b   1.000
_cell.length_c   1.000
_cell.angle_alpha   90.00
_cell.angle_beta   90.00
_cell.angle_gamma   90.00
#
_symmetry.space_group_name_H-M   'P 1'
#
loop_
_entity.id
_entity.type
_entity.pdbx_description
1 polymer ?
#
loop_
_entity_poly.entity_id
_entity_poly.type
_entity_poly.pdbx_seq_one_letter_code
_entity_poly.pdbx_strand_id
1 'polypeptide(L)'
;MKRIFIIYIFLLLLGQISVSAQDINRLRERDSNYGNNSIADRNYDTMERDSTEQEEIDASSIPIELHMWNVDERLGTRSPAPVDTIYHLFQNSNLTDGYNGEYNYLGNLGSPRESRIFFNRPSHTQFMFTDPYSAFIIPPEKIMFTNTKSPFTNLTYHKAGSKRDGEDRFKAYFSVNVNKKLGIGFSFDYLYGRGLYASQSTAFFNSSFFGSYVSDHYDLHAIFSFNRLKMAENGGITDDRYITNPLDMEANSKKTPQPSDILTNLSNTWNENKGFYFFLTHHYNLGFERDKDMEAKKKDEKEFIPVTSFIHTLRVDKNERKFISYDKSADIYVHNYFQQDSVKDITKTLSIKNTLAISIREGFSSWAKAGLTGFITHEFRSFTLPDTIPGNRT
;
A
#
# COMPACT_ATOMS: atom_id res chain seq x y z
N MET A 1 -30.33 1.56 14.73
CA MET A 1 -30.50 2.84 14.05
C MET A 1 -29.17 3.53 13.70
N LYS A 2 -28.14 3.63 14.55
CA LYS A 2 -26.87 4.30 14.22
C LYS A 2 -26.04 3.66 13.09
N ARG A 3 -26.12 2.33 12.89
CA ARG A 3 -25.38 1.63 11.82
C ARG A 3 -26.00 1.85 10.43
N ILE A 4 -27.29 2.06 10.35
CA ILE A 4 -28.00 2.34 9.09
C ILE A 4 -27.73 3.77 8.62
N PHE A 5 -27.55 4.69 9.55
CA PHE A 5 -27.25 6.10 9.25
C PHE A 5 -25.87 6.30 8.61
N ILE A 6 -24.86 5.54 9.04
CA ILE A 6 -23.50 5.59 8.47
C ILE A 6 -23.47 5.02 7.04
N ILE A 7 -24.24 3.95 6.79
CA ILE A 7 -24.39 3.37 5.43
C ILE A 7 -25.12 4.35 4.50
N TYR A 8 -26.10 5.09 5.00
CA TYR A 8 -26.82 6.10 4.23
C TYR A 8 -25.96 7.30 3.86
N ILE A 9 -25.07 7.75 4.75
CA ILE A 9 -24.09 8.84 4.45
C ILE A 9 -23.10 8.35 3.41
N PHE A 10 -22.63 7.11 3.48
CA PHE A 10 -21.71 6.52 2.51
C PHE A 10 -22.35 6.34 1.12
N LEU A 11 -23.63 5.96 1.06
CA LEU A 11 -24.41 5.87 -0.18
C LEU A 11 -24.74 7.24 -0.78
N LEU A 12 -24.97 8.26 0.05
CA LEU A 12 -25.19 9.64 -0.41
C LEU A 12 -23.90 10.29 -1.00
N LEU A 13 -22.72 9.93 -0.49
CA LEU A 13 -21.44 10.36 -1.05
C LEU A 13 -21.10 9.66 -2.37
N LEU A 14 -21.53 8.41 -2.56
CA LEU A 14 -21.37 7.67 -3.82
C LEU A 14 -22.38 8.09 -4.91
N GLY A 15 -23.53 8.64 -4.53
CA GLY A 15 -24.59 9.06 -5.44
C GLY A 15 -24.34 10.35 -6.22
N GLN A 16 -23.24 11.06 -5.94
CA GLN A 16 -22.90 12.34 -6.61
C GLN A 16 -21.86 12.19 -7.73
N ILE A 17 -21.38 10.98 -7.99
CA ILE A 17 -20.46 10.72 -9.12
C ILE A 17 -21.25 10.06 -10.26
N SER A 18 -22.19 10.79 -10.83
CA SER A 18 -22.69 10.49 -12.16
C SER A 18 -21.72 11.09 -13.19
N VAL A 19 -20.63 10.40 -13.45
CA VAL A 19 -19.84 10.64 -14.68
C VAL A 19 -20.70 10.18 -15.84
N SER A 20 -21.20 11.14 -16.59
CA SER A 20 -21.98 10.91 -17.81
C SER A 20 -21.16 10.10 -18.80
N ALA A 21 -21.56 8.86 -19.05
CA ALA A 21 -20.93 7.98 -20.03
C ALA A 21 -21.12 8.46 -21.50
N GLN A 22 -21.71 9.63 -21.72
CA GLN A 22 -21.96 10.18 -23.05
C GLN A 22 -20.74 10.86 -23.69
N ASP A 23 -19.74 11.28 -22.93
CA ASP A 23 -18.55 11.95 -23.48
C ASP A 23 -17.50 10.99 -24.08
N ILE A 24 -17.54 9.72 -23.73
CA ILE A 24 -16.58 8.72 -24.26
C ILE A 24 -16.89 8.36 -25.72
N ASN A 25 -18.14 8.40 -26.14
CA ASN A 25 -18.52 8.12 -27.51
C ASN A 25 -18.15 9.26 -28.47
N ARG A 26 -18.11 10.50 -28.02
CA ARG A 26 -17.67 11.66 -28.83
C ARG A 26 -16.15 11.67 -29.11
N LEU A 27 -15.35 11.09 -28.26
CA LEU A 27 -13.90 10.95 -28.48
C LEU A 27 -13.60 9.83 -29.50
N ARG A 28 -14.44 8.79 -29.54
CA ARG A 28 -14.26 7.64 -30.45
C ARG A 28 -14.62 7.96 -31.89
N GLU A 29 -15.52 8.91 -32.13
CA GLU A 29 -15.86 9.38 -33.50
C GLU A 29 -14.83 10.36 -34.08
N ARG A 30 -13.97 10.98 -33.25
CA ARG A 30 -12.91 11.88 -33.72
C ARG A 30 -11.66 11.16 -34.23
N ASP A 31 -11.39 9.96 -33.74
CA ASP A 31 -10.19 9.17 -34.10
C ASP A 31 -10.38 8.36 -35.41
N SER A 32 -11.60 8.23 -35.94
CA SER A 32 -11.85 7.48 -37.17
C SER A 32 -11.62 8.28 -38.46
N ASN A 33 -11.31 9.58 -38.38
CA ASN A 33 -11.10 10.45 -39.53
C ASN A 33 -9.65 10.83 -39.85
N TYR A 34 -8.67 10.17 -39.19
CA TYR A 34 -7.24 10.32 -39.50
C TYR A 34 -6.69 9.06 -40.18
N GLY A 35 -7.12 8.80 -41.38
CA GLY A 35 -6.56 7.77 -42.22
C GLY A 35 -6.62 8.19 -43.69
N ASN A 36 -5.49 8.52 -44.25
CA ASN A 36 -5.14 8.86 -45.62
C ASN A 36 -4.96 10.36 -45.93
N ASN A 37 -3.73 10.83 -45.72
CA ASN A 37 -3.14 11.76 -46.66
C ASN A 37 -1.62 11.59 -46.69
N SER A 38 -1.16 11.30 -47.89
CA SER A 38 0.22 11.09 -48.33
C SER A 38 1.15 12.24 -47.93
N ILE A 39 2.36 11.84 -47.50
CA ILE A 39 3.51 12.71 -47.35
C ILE A 39 3.94 13.22 -48.72
N ALA A 40 3.68 14.48 -49.02
CA ALA A 40 4.43 15.25 -50.01
C ALA A 40 4.27 16.74 -49.71
N ASP A 41 5.43 17.39 -49.60
CA ASP A 41 5.68 18.83 -49.67
C ASP A 41 4.93 19.77 -48.71
N ARG A 42 5.57 20.17 -47.60
CA ARG A 42 5.38 21.50 -47.03
C ARG A 42 6.71 22.18 -46.78
N ASN A 43 6.92 23.23 -47.59
CA ASN A 43 7.94 24.25 -47.38
C ASN A 43 7.87 24.80 -45.96
N TYR A 44 9.04 24.86 -45.30
CA TYR A 44 9.24 25.62 -44.10
C TYR A 44 9.29 27.11 -44.41
N ASP A 45 8.14 27.77 -44.25
CA ASP A 45 8.13 29.22 -44.06
C ASP A 45 8.52 29.53 -42.61
N THR A 46 9.70 30.10 -42.46
CA THR A 46 10.20 30.73 -41.24
C THR A 46 9.30 31.93 -40.90
N MET A 47 8.30 31.72 -40.06
CA MET A 47 7.68 32.83 -39.33
C MET A 47 8.60 33.17 -38.16
N GLU A 48 9.24 34.33 -38.24
CA GLU A 48 9.80 35.05 -37.07
C GLU A 48 8.69 35.19 -36.04
N ARG A 49 8.79 34.41 -34.98
CA ARG A 49 8.02 34.63 -33.74
C ARG A 49 8.71 35.73 -32.97
N ASP A 50 8.04 36.86 -32.93
CA ASP A 50 8.28 37.96 -32.01
C ASP A 50 8.46 37.38 -30.61
N SER A 51 9.65 37.54 -30.08
CA SER A 51 10.01 37.11 -28.70
C SER A 51 9.36 38.07 -27.74
N THR A 52 8.09 37.80 -27.39
CA THR A 52 7.56 38.28 -26.14
C THR A 52 8.34 37.60 -25.02
N GLU A 53 9.06 38.38 -24.26
CA GLU A 53 9.73 37.98 -23.01
C GLU A 53 8.71 37.19 -22.16
N GLN A 54 8.79 35.85 -22.22
CA GLN A 54 8.24 35.02 -21.19
C GLN A 54 9.14 35.26 -19.98
N GLU A 55 8.67 36.05 -19.01
CA GLU A 55 9.23 36.02 -17.67
C GLU A 55 9.35 34.56 -17.25
N GLU A 56 10.57 34.03 -17.23
CA GLU A 56 10.87 32.74 -16.58
C GLU A 56 10.47 32.91 -15.11
N ILE A 57 9.28 32.44 -14.76
CA ILE A 57 8.85 32.35 -13.38
C ILE A 57 9.84 31.38 -12.74
N ASP A 58 10.76 31.94 -11.94
CA ASP A 58 11.71 31.17 -11.15
C ASP A 58 10.92 30.17 -10.28
N ALA A 59 10.99 28.88 -10.64
CA ALA A 59 10.27 27.81 -9.97
C ALA A 59 10.59 27.73 -8.46
N SER A 60 11.73 28.33 -8.05
CA SER A 60 12.12 28.44 -6.65
C SER A 60 11.28 29.47 -5.88
N SER A 61 10.65 30.42 -6.57
CA SER A 61 9.81 31.47 -5.96
C SER A 61 8.37 31.00 -5.67
N ILE A 62 7.93 29.86 -6.20
CA ILE A 62 6.58 29.32 -5.95
C ILE A 62 6.57 28.64 -4.58
N PRO A 63 5.77 29.12 -3.61
CA PRO A 63 5.68 28.47 -2.30
C PRO A 63 5.21 27.02 -2.47
N ILE A 64 5.90 26.07 -1.83
CA ILE A 64 5.45 24.69 -1.80
C ILE A 64 4.11 24.62 -1.08
N GLU A 65 3.05 24.33 -1.83
CA GLU A 65 1.68 24.26 -1.32
C GLU A 65 1.30 22.88 -0.78
N LEU A 66 2.15 21.87 -0.99
CA LEU A 66 1.95 20.50 -0.54
C LEU A 66 3.13 20.05 0.31
N HIS A 67 2.86 19.76 1.57
CA HIS A 67 3.82 19.15 2.50
C HIS A 67 3.37 17.74 2.83
N MET A 68 4.29 16.78 2.78
CA MET A 68 4.04 15.39 3.14
C MET A 68 4.95 14.95 4.26
N TRP A 69 4.45 14.08 5.12
CA TRP A 69 5.23 13.43 6.18
C TRP A 69 4.67 12.05 6.50
N ASN A 70 5.49 11.23 7.10
CA ASN A 70 5.11 9.99 7.75
C ASN A 70 5.35 10.06 9.25
N VAL A 71 4.87 9.08 9.99
CA VAL A 71 5.03 8.99 11.44
C VAL A 71 5.68 7.67 11.83
N ASP A 72 6.59 7.73 12.80
CA ASP A 72 7.19 6.53 13.39
C ASP A 72 6.14 5.71 14.15
N GLU A 73 6.21 4.38 14.02
CA GLU A 73 5.25 3.46 14.63
C GLU A 73 5.27 3.47 16.16
N ARG A 74 6.40 3.75 16.78
CA ARG A 74 6.57 3.66 18.23
C ARG A 74 6.21 4.95 18.95
N LEU A 75 6.79 6.05 18.49
CA LEU A 75 6.68 7.35 19.16
C LEU A 75 5.81 8.34 18.38
N GLY A 76 5.38 8.00 17.16
CA GLY A 76 4.60 8.92 16.32
C GLY A 76 5.36 10.18 15.90
N THR A 77 6.69 10.14 15.92
CA THR A 77 7.52 11.27 15.49
C THR A 77 7.33 11.51 14.00
N ARG A 78 7.10 12.76 13.62
CA ARG A 78 6.91 13.14 12.22
C ARG A 78 8.27 13.22 11.52
N SER A 79 8.35 12.61 10.34
CA SER A 79 9.50 12.72 9.43
C SER A 79 9.02 13.27 8.09
N PRO A 80 9.61 14.36 7.58
CA PRO A 80 9.23 14.90 6.28
C PRO A 80 9.47 13.87 5.18
N ALA A 81 8.55 13.78 4.24
CA ALA A 81 8.61 12.89 3.11
C ALA A 81 8.55 13.68 1.80
N PRO A 82 9.33 13.31 0.78
CA PRO A 82 9.26 13.97 -0.52
C PRO A 82 7.92 13.64 -1.19
N VAL A 83 7.40 14.60 -1.93
CA VAL A 83 6.27 14.37 -2.82
C VAL A 83 6.77 13.53 -4.00
N ASP A 84 6.10 12.39 -4.26
CA ASP A 84 6.43 11.57 -5.43
C ASP A 84 5.92 12.27 -6.70
N THR A 85 6.84 12.86 -7.43
CA THR A 85 6.60 13.51 -8.73
C THR A 85 7.23 12.75 -9.89
N ILE A 86 7.90 11.64 -9.63
CA ILE A 86 8.65 10.88 -10.63
C ILE A 86 7.73 9.83 -11.28
N TYR A 87 7.14 10.16 -12.42
CA TYR A 87 6.24 9.27 -13.16
C TYR A 87 6.96 8.34 -14.18
N HIS A 88 8.18 8.64 -14.54
CA HIS A 88 8.91 7.88 -15.57
C HIS A 88 9.62 6.63 -15.06
N LEU A 89 9.61 6.38 -13.75
CA LEU A 89 10.19 5.18 -13.14
C LEU A 89 9.25 3.96 -13.13
N PHE A 90 8.10 4.02 -13.80
CA PHE A 90 7.16 2.89 -13.84
C PHE A 90 7.78 1.62 -14.45
N GLN A 91 8.78 1.75 -15.34
CA GLN A 91 9.49 0.62 -15.93
C GLN A 91 10.38 -0.11 -14.92
N ASN A 92 10.81 0.57 -13.87
CA ASN A 92 11.62 0.02 -12.80
C ASN A 92 10.72 -0.46 -11.64
N SER A 93 9.65 -1.19 -11.95
CA SER A 93 8.79 -1.77 -10.92
C SER A 93 9.61 -2.71 -10.04
N ASN A 94 9.65 -2.43 -8.75
CA ASN A 94 10.35 -3.25 -7.75
C ASN A 94 9.44 -4.24 -7.04
N LEU A 95 8.26 -4.50 -7.59
CA LEU A 95 7.25 -5.34 -6.94
C LEU A 95 7.51 -6.83 -7.09
N THR A 96 8.30 -7.22 -8.07
CA THR A 96 8.69 -8.61 -8.29
C THR A 96 10.14 -8.82 -7.87
N ASP A 97 11.09 -8.46 -8.70
CA ASP A 97 12.51 -8.76 -8.55
C ASP A 97 13.35 -7.64 -7.89
N GLY A 98 12.74 -6.46 -7.65
CA GLY A 98 13.43 -5.28 -7.11
C GLY A 98 14.19 -4.48 -8.17
N TYR A 99 14.79 -3.34 -7.78
CA TYR A 99 15.52 -2.46 -8.69
C TYR A 99 16.76 -3.11 -9.31
N ASN A 100 17.42 -4.00 -8.56
CA ASN A 100 18.67 -4.66 -8.96
C ASN A 100 18.51 -6.19 -9.03
N GLY A 101 17.29 -6.70 -9.09
CA GLY A 101 17.04 -8.12 -9.07
C GLY A 101 17.37 -8.78 -7.71
N GLU A 102 17.28 -8.01 -6.61
CA GLU A 102 17.62 -8.49 -5.27
C GLU A 102 16.59 -9.41 -4.63
N TYR A 103 15.44 -9.63 -5.26
CA TYR A 103 14.40 -10.51 -4.74
C TYR A 103 14.23 -11.79 -5.54
N ASN A 104 14.01 -12.90 -4.84
CA ASN A 104 13.42 -14.10 -5.39
C ASN A 104 11.89 -14.01 -5.30
N TYR A 105 11.17 -14.44 -6.32
CA TYR A 105 9.72 -14.46 -6.36
C TYR A 105 9.20 -15.67 -7.16
N LEU A 106 7.91 -15.98 -7.03
CA LEU A 106 7.32 -17.21 -7.61
C LEU A 106 6.65 -16.98 -8.97
N GLY A 107 7.06 -15.97 -9.73
CA GLY A 107 6.78 -15.88 -11.16
C GLY A 107 5.63 -14.95 -11.57
N ASN A 108 4.83 -14.38 -10.67
CA ASN A 108 3.80 -13.40 -11.02
C ASN A 108 3.72 -12.25 -10.03
N LEU A 109 3.08 -11.17 -10.45
CA LEU A 109 2.82 -10.01 -9.61
C LEU A 109 1.96 -10.42 -8.40
N GLY A 110 2.42 -10.07 -7.20
CA GLY A 110 1.77 -10.47 -5.96
C GLY A 110 2.18 -11.83 -5.42
N SER A 111 3.06 -12.58 -6.12
CA SER A 111 3.60 -13.82 -5.57
C SER A 111 4.49 -13.56 -4.35
N PRO A 112 4.67 -14.56 -3.47
CA PRO A 112 5.62 -14.47 -2.36
C PRO A 112 7.00 -14.09 -2.84
N ARG A 113 7.68 -13.21 -2.10
CA ARG A 113 9.04 -12.81 -2.41
C ARG A 113 9.93 -12.75 -1.18
N GLU A 114 11.22 -12.99 -1.38
CA GLU A 114 12.25 -12.89 -0.34
C GLU A 114 13.51 -12.25 -0.89
N SER A 115 14.17 -11.42 -0.07
CA SER A 115 15.44 -10.83 -0.45
C SER A 115 16.54 -11.89 -0.58
N ARG A 116 17.31 -11.83 -1.68
CA ARG A 116 18.54 -12.61 -1.87
C ARG A 116 19.64 -12.16 -0.92
N ILE A 117 19.60 -10.89 -0.51
CA ILE A 117 20.57 -10.29 0.41
C ILE A 117 20.08 -10.58 1.83
N PHE A 118 20.85 -11.38 2.58
CA PHE A 118 20.47 -11.81 3.94
C PHE A 118 20.18 -10.64 4.88
N PHE A 119 21.02 -9.60 4.86
CA PHE A 119 20.88 -8.44 5.75
C PHE A 119 19.64 -7.56 5.45
N ASN A 120 19.06 -7.70 4.26
CA ASN A 120 17.85 -6.97 3.87
C ASN A 120 16.57 -7.75 4.17
N ARG A 121 16.69 -8.98 4.71
CA ARG A 121 15.53 -9.77 5.12
C ARG A 121 14.94 -9.17 6.38
N PRO A 122 13.64 -8.84 6.39
CA PRO A 122 12.99 -8.38 7.61
C PRO A 122 12.99 -9.52 8.66
N SER A 123 13.00 -9.14 9.93
CA SER A 123 12.77 -10.10 11.01
C SER A 123 11.36 -10.68 10.89
N HIS A 124 11.22 -11.98 11.15
CA HIS A 124 9.93 -12.64 11.13
C HIS A 124 8.95 -11.99 12.11
N THR A 125 7.75 -11.76 11.64
CA THR A 125 6.66 -11.28 12.49
C THR A 125 6.04 -12.44 13.28
N GLN A 126 5.26 -12.11 14.30
CA GLN A 126 4.50 -13.13 15.03
C GLN A 126 3.41 -13.80 14.17
N PHE A 127 3.00 -13.14 13.09
CA PHE A 127 2.09 -13.70 12.10
C PHE A 127 2.82 -13.95 10.78
N MET A 128 3.70 -14.96 10.79
CA MET A 128 4.63 -15.29 9.70
C MET A 128 3.97 -15.49 8.33
N PHE A 129 2.67 -15.77 8.28
CA PHE A 129 1.94 -15.99 7.02
C PHE A 129 1.88 -14.77 6.10
N THR A 130 2.12 -13.57 6.64
CA THR A 130 2.15 -12.31 5.86
C THR A 130 3.56 -11.85 5.50
N ASP A 131 4.60 -12.43 6.10
CA ASP A 131 5.98 -12.00 5.89
C ASP A 131 6.41 -12.04 4.43
N PRO A 132 6.14 -13.10 3.64
CA PRO A 132 6.49 -13.14 2.22
C PRO A 132 5.73 -12.11 1.35
N TYR A 133 4.67 -11.53 1.90
CA TYR A 133 3.80 -10.55 1.25
C TYR A 133 3.97 -9.14 1.82
N SER A 134 4.95 -8.91 2.68
CA SER A 134 5.18 -7.62 3.37
C SER A 134 5.32 -6.44 2.41
N ALA A 135 5.80 -6.68 1.18
CA ALA A 135 5.90 -5.67 0.14
C ALA A 135 4.55 -5.14 -0.38
N PHE A 136 3.49 -5.92 -0.20
CA PHE A 136 2.13 -5.60 -0.66
C PHE A 136 1.24 -5.10 0.46
N ILE A 137 1.72 -5.05 1.70
CA ILE A 137 1.02 -4.51 2.87
C ILE A 137 1.65 -3.16 3.21
N ILE A 138 0.82 -2.15 3.43
CA ILE A 138 1.29 -0.81 3.75
C ILE A 138 1.29 -0.66 5.28
N PRO A 139 2.46 -0.65 5.93
CA PRO A 139 2.55 -0.44 7.38
C PRO A 139 2.30 1.04 7.73
N PRO A 140 1.99 1.37 9.01
CA PRO A 140 1.69 2.74 9.45
C PRO A 140 2.75 3.78 9.06
N GLU A 141 4.03 3.42 9.15
CA GLU A 141 5.17 4.29 8.83
C GLU A 141 5.32 4.64 7.33
N LYS A 142 4.62 3.93 6.45
CA LYS A 142 4.58 4.23 5.01
C LYS A 142 3.36 5.00 4.57
N ILE A 143 2.41 5.24 5.48
CA ILE A 143 1.27 6.11 5.21
C ILE A 143 1.75 7.55 5.21
N MET A 144 1.50 8.25 4.11
CA MET A 144 1.83 9.65 3.94
C MET A 144 0.67 10.50 4.44
N PHE A 145 0.91 11.38 5.39
CA PHE A 145 0.00 12.46 5.76
C PHE A 145 0.34 13.69 4.95
N THR A 146 -0.63 14.56 4.74
CA THR A 146 -0.45 15.76 3.92
C THR A 146 -0.99 17.00 4.59
N ASN A 147 -0.36 18.13 4.29
CA ASN A 147 -0.91 19.46 4.48
C ASN A 147 -0.90 20.16 3.13
N THR A 148 -2.07 20.53 2.63
CA THR A 148 -2.26 21.07 1.28
C THR A 148 -3.32 22.16 1.28
N LYS A 149 -3.16 23.17 0.43
CA LYS A 149 -4.16 24.23 0.25
C LYS A 149 -5.34 23.81 -0.63
N SER A 150 -5.12 22.87 -1.53
CA SER A 150 -6.15 22.29 -2.40
C SER A 150 -6.18 20.76 -2.26
N PRO A 151 -7.30 20.10 -2.53
CA PRO A 151 -7.33 18.64 -2.53
C PRO A 151 -6.25 18.04 -3.42
N PHE A 152 -5.55 17.04 -2.92
CA PHE A 152 -4.49 16.33 -3.65
C PHE A 152 -4.96 14.93 -4.00
N THR A 153 -4.82 14.56 -5.27
CA THR A 153 -5.17 13.23 -5.77
C THR A 153 -4.03 12.69 -6.63
N ASN A 154 -3.61 11.46 -6.34
CA ASN A 154 -2.67 10.72 -7.18
C ASN A 154 -3.31 9.39 -7.58
N LEU A 155 -3.47 9.18 -8.90
CA LEU A 155 -4.00 7.95 -9.47
C LEU A 155 -2.92 7.31 -10.31
N THR A 156 -2.67 6.02 -10.08
CA THR A 156 -1.67 5.25 -10.82
C THR A 156 -2.29 3.95 -11.31
N TYR A 157 -2.17 3.68 -12.60
CA TYR A 157 -2.61 2.44 -13.22
C TYR A 157 -1.48 1.82 -14.02
N HIS A 158 -1.20 0.56 -13.74
CA HIS A 158 -0.23 -0.25 -14.48
C HIS A 158 -0.92 -1.49 -15.01
N LYS A 159 -0.65 -1.79 -16.27
CA LYS A 159 -1.12 -3.00 -16.92
C LYS A 159 0.03 -3.62 -17.70
N ALA A 160 0.22 -4.92 -17.54
CA ALA A 160 1.22 -5.69 -18.26
C ALA A 160 0.62 -7.03 -18.72
N GLY A 161 1.29 -7.67 -19.67
CA GLY A 161 0.91 -8.99 -20.17
C GLY A 161 -0.32 -9.00 -21.08
N SER A 162 -0.73 -10.21 -21.42
CA SER A 162 -1.84 -10.50 -22.33
C SER A 162 -3.09 -10.89 -21.53
N LYS A 163 -4.16 -11.25 -22.25
CA LYS A 163 -5.39 -11.77 -21.66
C LYS A 163 -5.16 -13.07 -20.87
N ARG A 164 -4.08 -13.82 -21.16
CA ARG A 164 -3.76 -15.10 -20.57
C ARG A 164 -2.92 -14.96 -19.29
N ASP A 165 -1.94 -14.06 -19.29
CA ASP A 165 -0.92 -13.84 -18.26
C ASP A 165 -0.92 -12.39 -17.73
N GLY A 166 -2.05 -11.67 -17.88
CA GLY A 166 -2.17 -10.26 -17.56
C GLY A 166 -1.99 -9.95 -16.09
N GLU A 167 -1.39 -8.80 -15.85
CA GLU A 167 -1.19 -8.20 -14.55
C GLU A 167 -1.75 -6.78 -14.56
N ASP A 168 -2.53 -6.46 -13.54
CA ASP A 168 -3.14 -5.14 -13.39
C ASP A 168 -2.87 -4.62 -11.98
N ARG A 169 -2.52 -3.35 -11.85
CA ARG A 169 -2.45 -2.66 -10.57
C ARG A 169 -3.06 -1.27 -10.66
N PHE A 170 -3.95 -0.97 -9.76
CA PHE A 170 -4.56 0.35 -9.62
C PHE A 170 -4.31 0.89 -8.22
N LYS A 171 -3.72 2.07 -8.13
CA LYS A 171 -3.53 2.80 -6.89
C LYS A 171 -4.27 4.12 -6.95
N ALA A 172 -4.87 4.50 -5.85
CA ALA A 172 -5.45 5.81 -5.66
C ALA A 172 -5.03 6.35 -4.28
N TYR A 173 -4.63 7.58 -4.26
CA TYR A 173 -4.36 8.33 -3.05
C TYR A 173 -5.10 9.66 -3.14
N PHE A 174 -5.85 9.97 -2.09
CA PHE A 174 -6.59 11.22 -1.97
C PHE A 174 -6.36 11.82 -0.59
N SER A 175 -6.15 13.13 -0.55
CA SER A 175 -6.07 13.86 0.71
C SER A 175 -6.60 15.28 0.58
N VAL A 176 -7.15 15.80 1.67
CA VAL A 176 -7.70 17.14 1.75
C VAL A 176 -7.57 17.68 3.17
N ASN A 177 -7.29 18.95 3.29
CA ASN A 177 -7.38 19.66 4.54
C ASN A 177 -8.81 20.18 4.77
N VAL A 178 -9.42 19.76 5.88
CA VAL A 178 -10.72 20.27 6.33
C VAL A 178 -10.55 21.70 6.87
N ASN A 179 -9.44 21.93 7.55
CA ASN A 179 -9.01 23.26 8.01
C ASN A 179 -7.48 23.30 8.14
N LYS A 180 -6.91 24.41 8.64
CA LYS A 180 -5.45 24.59 8.81
C LYS A 180 -4.77 23.55 9.70
N LYS A 181 -5.53 22.85 10.56
CA LYS A 181 -5.01 21.90 11.57
C LYS A 181 -5.43 20.46 11.28
N LEU A 182 -6.53 20.21 10.55
CA LEU A 182 -7.11 18.90 10.32
C LEU A 182 -7.02 18.53 8.85
N GLY A 183 -6.27 17.49 8.56
CA GLY A 183 -6.19 16.81 7.28
C GLY A 183 -6.80 15.41 7.36
N ILE A 184 -7.44 14.97 6.29
CA ILE A 184 -7.96 13.62 6.13
C ILE A 184 -7.56 13.06 4.78
N GLY A 185 -7.42 11.76 4.69
CA GLY A 185 -7.06 11.12 3.43
C GLY A 185 -7.50 9.68 3.36
N PHE A 186 -7.40 9.16 2.15
CA PHE A 186 -7.73 7.80 1.79
C PHE A 186 -6.72 7.28 0.79
N SER A 187 -6.29 6.04 0.96
CA SER A 187 -5.48 5.34 -0.04
C SER A 187 -6.08 3.98 -0.36
N PHE A 188 -5.89 3.58 -1.60
CA PHE A 188 -6.39 2.34 -2.15
C PHE A 188 -5.31 1.74 -3.06
N ASP A 189 -5.08 0.43 -2.96
CA ASP A 189 -4.16 -0.31 -3.83
C ASP A 189 -4.76 -1.67 -4.15
N TYR A 190 -5.14 -1.85 -5.39
CA TYR A 190 -5.63 -3.11 -5.93
C TYR A 190 -4.63 -3.68 -6.91
N LEU A 191 -4.30 -4.95 -6.73
CA LEU A 191 -3.36 -5.68 -7.56
C LEU A 191 -3.99 -7.01 -7.96
N TYR A 192 -3.90 -7.32 -9.24
CA TYR A 192 -4.31 -8.60 -9.78
C TYR A 192 -3.22 -9.15 -10.71
N GLY A 193 -2.83 -10.40 -10.49
CA GLY A 193 -1.90 -11.13 -11.36
C GLY A 193 -2.49 -12.49 -11.71
N ARG A 194 -2.52 -12.86 -12.99
CA ARG A 194 -3.00 -14.19 -13.39
C ARG A 194 -1.98 -15.30 -13.14
N GLY A 195 -0.70 -15.00 -13.34
CA GLY A 195 0.35 -15.98 -13.37
C GLY A 195 0.45 -16.71 -14.71
N LEU A 196 1.57 -17.40 -14.91
CA LEU A 196 1.86 -18.14 -16.13
C LEU A 196 1.25 -19.54 -16.12
N TYR A 197 1.22 -20.19 -14.95
CA TYR A 197 0.68 -21.54 -14.76
C TYR A 197 -0.78 -21.50 -14.33
N ALA A 198 -1.47 -22.64 -14.49
CA ALA A 198 -2.81 -22.82 -13.95
C ALA A 198 -2.81 -22.63 -12.42
N SER A 199 -3.90 -22.09 -11.87
CA SER A 199 -4.10 -21.92 -10.42
C SER A 199 -2.99 -21.13 -9.71
N GLN A 200 -2.46 -20.07 -10.34
CA GLN A 200 -1.38 -19.23 -9.81
C GLN A 200 -1.83 -17.77 -9.57
N SER A 201 -3.10 -17.48 -9.74
CA SER A 201 -3.60 -16.09 -9.68
C SER A 201 -3.51 -15.49 -8.28
N THR A 202 -3.21 -14.19 -8.25
CA THR A 202 -3.20 -13.34 -7.05
C THR A 202 -4.21 -12.22 -7.18
N ALA A 203 -4.88 -11.86 -6.09
CA ALA A 203 -5.80 -10.73 -6.02
C ALA A 203 -5.64 -10.05 -4.67
N PHE A 204 -5.01 -8.88 -4.65
CA PHE A 204 -4.69 -8.14 -3.44
C PHE A 204 -5.46 -6.84 -3.40
N PHE A 205 -5.97 -6.54 -2.23
CA PHE A 205 -6.74 -5.34 -1.95
C PHE A 205 -6.22 -4.72 -0.67
N ASN A 206 -5.79 -3.47 -0.73
CA ASN A 206 -5.42 -2.68 0.42
C ASN A 206 -6.21 -1.38 0.40
N SER A 207 -6.72 -0.95 1.54
CA SER A 207 -7.33 0.36 1.70
C SER A 207 -6.99 0.92 3.06
N SER A 208 -6.68 2.22 3.11
CA SER A 208 -6.37 2.91 4.34
C SER A 208 -7.08 4.26 4.38
N PHE A 209 -7.71 4.54 5.50
CA PHE A 209 -8.24 5.85 5.85
C PHE A 209 -7.34 6.44 6.91
N PHE A 210 -6.95 7.68 6.76
CA PHE A 210 -6.07 8.33 7.70
C PHE A 210 -6.45 9.79 7.93
N GLY A 211 -6.07 10.29 9.07
CA GLY A 211 -6.30 11.68 9.43
C GLY A 211 -5.23 12.18 10.38
N SER A 212 -4.94 13.45 10.27
CA SER A 212 -3.99 14.15 11.12
C SER A 212 -4.60 15.45 11.66
N TYR A 213 -4.43 15.68 12.93
CA TYR A 213 -4.67 16.96 13.56
C TYR A 213 -3.35 17.49 14.11
N VAL A 214 -2.91 18.63 13.62
CA VAL A 214 -1.61 19.22 13.96
C VAL A 214 -1.82 20.63 14.50
N SER A 215 -1.39 20.84 15.75
CA SER A 215 -1.48 22.11 16.46
C SER A 215 -0.23 22.29 17.33
N ASP A 216 -0.02 23.48 17.87
CA ASP A 216 1.15 23.79 18.71
C ASP A 216 1.19 22.93 19.97
N HIS A 217 0.05 22.79 20.65
CA HIS A 217 -0.07 22.05 21.91
C HIS A 217 -0.44 20.58 21.75
N TYR A 218 -1.04 20.19 20.63
CA TYR A 218 -1.58 18.85 20.46
C TYR A 218 -1.49 18.36 19.02
N ASP A 219 -0.87 17.21 18.85
CA ASP A 219 -0.78 16.51 17.57
C ASP A 219 -1.45 15.15 17.67
N LEU A 220 -2.21 14.77 16.66
CA LEU A 220 -2.86 13.46 16.56
C LEU A 220 -2.75 12.93 15.15
N HIS A 221 -2.41 11.65 15.02
CA HIS A 221 -2.44 10.92 13.76
C HIS A 221 -3.18 9.61 13.97
N ALA A 222 -4.14 9.32 13.09
CA ALA A 222 -4.94 8.10 13.13
C ALA A 222 -4.96 7.42 11.77
N ILE A 223 -4.86 6.10 11.75
CA ILE A 223 -4.89 5.27 10.56
C ILE A 223 -5.81 4.08 10.81
N PHE A 224 -6.72 3.81 9.86
CA PHE A 224 -7.48 2.58 9.75
C PHE A 224 -7.08 1.90 8.46
N SER A 225 -6.55 0.70 8.51
CA SER A 225 -6.12 -0.01 7.31
C SER A 225 -6.71 -1.42 7.25
N PHE A 226 -7.13 -1.79 6.05
CA PHE A 226 -7.63 -3.12 5.73
C PHE A 226 -6.82 -3.67 4.58
N ASN A 227 -6.41 -4.93 4.70
CA ASN A 227 -5.80 -5.65 3.60
C ASN A 227 -6.45 -7.03 3.42
N ARG A 228 -6.49 -7.48 2.19
CA ARG A 228 -6.93 -8.81 1.80
C ARG A 228 -6.06 -9.30 0.68
N LEU A 229 -5.28 -10.32 0.97
CA LEU A 229 -4.35 -10.95 0.04
C LEU A 229 -4.87 -12.35 -0.25
N LYS A 230 -5.43 -12.57 -1.44
CA LYS A 230 -5.93 -13.86 -1.88
C LYS A 230 -5.07 -14.37 -3.02
N MET A 231 -4.61 -15.61 -2.91
CA MET A 231 -3.82 -16.27 -3.93
C MET A 231 -4.31 -17.70 -4.15
N ALA A 232 -4.27 -18.14 -5.39
CA ALA A 232 -4.47 -19.53 -5.74
C ALA A 232 -3.16 -20.30 -5.54
N GLU A 233 -3.26 -21.53 -5.07
CA GLU A 233 -2.14 -22.42 -4.83
C GLU A 233 -2.23 -23.58 -5.82
N ASN A 234 -1.19 -23.77 -6.63
CA ASN A 234 -1.16 -24.83 -7.64
C ASN A 234 -0.43 -26.09 -7.20
N GLY A 235 0.30 -26.05 -6.08
CA GLY A 235 1.03 -27.20 -5.54
C GLY A 235 2.19 -27.70 -6.39
N GLY A 236 2.61 -26.91 -7.40
CA GLY A 236 3.65 -27.30 -8.37
C GLY A 236 3.10 -28.09 -9.56
N ILE A 237 3.98 -28.42 -10.49
CA ILE A 237 3.66 -29.20 -11.70
C ILE A 237 3.56 -30.70 -11.34
N THR A 238 2.72 -31.43 -12.07
CA THR A 238 2.47 -32.85 -11.79
C THR A 238 3.61 -33.77 -12.26
N ASP A 239 4.40 -33.35 -13.24
CA ASP A 239 5.46 -34.16 -13.84
C ASP A 239 6.63 -33.27 -14.29
N ASP A 240 7.84 -33.59 -13.81
CA ASP A 240 9.07 -32.84 -14.13
C ASP A 240 9.45 -32.91 -15.63
N ARG A 241 8.90 -33.85 -16.38
CA ARG A 241 9.09 -33.94 -17.84
C ARG A 241 8.56 -32.75 -18.60
N TYR A 242 7.59 -32.00 -18.04
CA TYR A 242 7.17 -30.73 -18.61
C TYR A 242 8.31 -29.73 -18.74
N ILE A 243 9.35 -29.86 -17.89
CA ILE A 243 10.56 -29.02 -17.92
C ILE A 243 11.69 -29.70 -18.64
N THR A 244 11.93 -31.00 -18.34
CA THR A 244 13.11 -31.73 -18.84
C THR A 244 12.93 -32.21 -20.28
N ASN A 245 11.73 -32.71 -20.66
CA ASN A 245 11.41 -33.25 -21.97
C ASN A 245 10.02 -32.79 -22.44
N PRO A 246 9.79 -31.48 -22.65
CA PRO A 246 8.46 -30.95 -22.92
C PRO A 246 7.82 -31.52 -24.21
N LEU A 247 8.61 -31.96 -25.20
CA LEU A 247 8.09 -32.52 -26.44
C LEU A 247 7.45 -33.89 -26.26
N ASP A 248 7.83 -34.64 -25.23
CA ASP A 248 7.28 -35.96 -24.95
C ASP A 248 5.93 -35.90 -24.25
N MET A 249 5.58 -34.75 -23.71
CA MET A 249 4.33 -34.55 -22.94
C MET A 249 3.11 -34.28 -23.81
N GLU A 250 3.29 -33.94 -25.09
CA GLU A 250 2.20 -33.80 -26.06
C GLU A 250 2.22 -34.93 -27.06
N ALA A 251 1.41 -35.94 -26.85
CA ALA A 251 1.37 -37.16 -27.66
C ALA A 251 1.07 -36.96 -29.17
N ASN A 252 0.60 -35.78 -29.59
CA ASN A 252 0.17 -35.48 -30.98
C ASN A 252 0.65 -34.16 -31.55
N SER A 253 1.40 -33.34 -30.84
CA SER A 253 1.88 -32.06 -31.37
C SER A 253 3.38 -31.91 -31.16
N LYS A 254 4.10 -31.54 -32.23
CA LYS A 254 5.52 -31.20 -32.18
C LYS A 254 5.79 -29.84 -31.51
N LYS A 255 4.87 -29.37 -30.67
CA LYS A 255 4.94 -28.09 -30.00
C LYS A 255 5.12 -28.27 -28.50
N THR A 256 5.92 -27.44 -27.89
CA THR A 256 6.04 -27.39 -26.42
C THR A 256 4.73 -26.94 -25.80
N PRO A 257 4.26 -27.56 -24.70
CA PRO A 257 3.06 -27.13 -23.98
C PRO A 257 3.19 -25.66 -23.56
N GLN A 258 2.09 -24.93 -23.66
CA GLN A 258 2.06 -23.60 -23.09
C GLN A 258 2.07 -23.69 -21.56
N PRO A 259 2.69 -22.75 -20.81
CA PRO A 259 2.72 -22.81 -19.35
C PRO A 259 1.34 -22.97 -18.69
N SER A 260 0.30 -22.38 -19.29
CA SER A 260 -1.09 -22.47 -18.81
C SER A 260 -1.71 -23.86 -19.00
N ASP A 261 -1.15 -24.70 -19.87
CA ASP A 261 -1.68 -26.01 -20.23
C ASP A 261 -0.96 -27.12 -19.43
N ILE A 262 0.10 -26.77 -18.72
CA ILE A 262 0.83 -27.68 -17.83
C ILE A 262 -0.04 -28.04 -16.64
N LEU A 263 -0.19 -29.34 -16.39
CA LEU A 263 -0.99 -29.85 -15.27
C LEU A 263 -0.32 -29.52 -13.93
N THR A 264 -1.11 -29.03 -12.99
CA THR A 264 -0.68 -28.70 -11.63
C THR A 264 -1.34 -29.63 -10.61
N ASN A 265 -0.68 -29.83 -9.48
CA ASN A 265 -1.13 -30.75 -8.44
C ASN A 265 -2.42 -30.28 -7.75
N LEU A 266 -2.65 -28.96 -7.66
CA LEU A 266 -3.82 -28.36 -7.04
C LEU A 266 -4.52 -27.44 -8.04
N SER A 267 -5.86 -27.45 -8.02
CA SER A 267 -6.70 -26.63 -8.90
C SER A 267 -7.73 -25.79 -8.13
N ASN A 268 -8.18 -26.27 -6.97
CA ASN A 268 -9.23 -25.66 -6.14
C ASN A 268 -8.72 -25.35 -4.72
N THR A 269 -7.51 -24.80 -4.65
CA THR A 269 -6.85 -24.47 -3.40
C THR A 269 -6.52 -22.98 -3.35
N TRP A 270 -6.82 -22.34 -2.22
CA TRP A 270 -6.58 -20.91 -2.00
C TRP A 270 -5.99 -20.65 -0.63
N ASN A 271 -5.07 -19.68 -0.60
CA ASN A 271 -4.54 -19.08 0.61
C ASN A 271 -5.01 -17.61 0.66
N GLU A 272 -5.66 -17.23 1.76
CA GLU A 272 -6.19 -15.89 1.94
C GLU A 272 -5.70 -15.32 3.28
N ASN A 273 -5.00 -14.20 3.22
CA ASN A 273 -4.62 -13.43 4.39
C ASN A 273 -5.47 -12.16 4.45
N LYS A 274 -6.10 -11.90 5.59
CA LYS A 274 -6.83 -10.69 5.89
C LYS A 274 -6.17 -10.01 7.07
N GLY A 275 -5.91 -8.72 6.92
CA GLY A 275 -5.38 -7.89 7.98
C GLY A 275 -6.24 -6.66 8.19
N PHE A 276 -6.33 -6.26 9.42
CA PHE A 276 -6.85 -4.97 9.83
C PHE A 276 -5.89 -4.40 10.85
N TYR A 277 -5.51 -3.14 10.71
CA TYR A 277 -4.90 -2.43 11.81
C TYR A 277 -5.55 -1.06 12.04
N PHE A 278 -5.61 -0.72 13.30
CA PHE A 278 -5.87 0.62 13.79
C PHE A 278 -4.62 1.15 14.45
N PHE A 279 -4.14 2.29 14.01
CA PHE A 279 -3.01 2.99 14.58
C PHE A 279 -3.44 4.38 14.99
N LEU A 280 -3.11 4.75 16.22
CA LEU A 280 -3.36 6.08 16.79
C LEU A 280 -2.13 6.52 17.54
N THR A 281 -1.61 7.67 17.21
CA THR A 281 -0.58 8.34 18.00
C THR A 281 -0.99 9.76 18.28
N HIS A 282 -0.77 10.19 19.52
CA HIS A 282 -1.03 11.60 19.87
C HIS A 282 0.01 12.12 20.85
N HIS A 283 0.32 13.39 20.70
CA HIS A 283 1.29 14.11 21.48
C HIS A 283 0.63 15.30 22.15
N TYR A 284 0.86 15.46 23.44
CA TYR A 284 0.51 16.65 24.17
C TYR A 284 1.78 17.42 24.53
N ASN A 285 1.96 18.61 23.94
CA ASN A 285 3.16 19.40 24.04
C ASN A 285 3.01 20.48 25.12
N LEU A 286 3.91 20.48 26.09
CA LEU A 286 4.08 21.51 27.10
C LEU A 286 5.29 22.37 26.73
N GLY A 287 5.11 23.68 26.82
CA GLY A 287 6.15 24.64 26.44
C GLY A 287 5.78 26.08 26.84
N PHE A 288 6.45 27.00 26.25
CA PHE A 288 6.24 28.44 26.46
C PHE A 288 6.22 29.18 25.14
N GLU A 289 5.61 30.36 25.16
CA GLU A 289 5.60 31.26 24.02
C GLU A 289 6.85 32.15 24.06
N ARG A 290 7.49 32.33 22.90
CA ARG A 290 8.61 33.26 22.71
C ARG A 290 8.25 34.24 21.61
N ASP A 291 8.62 35.50 21.76
CA ASP A 291 8.48 36.49 20.68
C ASP A 291 9.44 36.11 19.54
N LYS A 292 8.94 36.13 18.30
CA LYS A 292 9.80 35.92 17.12
C LYS A 292 10.80 37.07 17.01
N ASP A 293 12.06 36.74 16.82
CA ASP A 293 13.16 37.71 16.68
C ASP A 293 12.88 38.73 15.56
N MET A 294 13.26 39.97 15.83
CA MET A 294 12.85 41.23 15.21
C MET A 294 13.26 41.49 13.75
N GLU A 295 13.62 40.52 12.93
CA GLU A 295 13.91 40.78 11.51
C GLU A 295 12.67 40.79 10.59
N ALA A 296 11.52 40.28 11.03
CA ALA A 296 10.28 40.36 10.29
C ALA A 296 9.33 41.40 10.88
N LYS A 297 8.97 42.42 10.12
CA LYS A 297 8.16 43.62 10.42
C LYS A 297 6.72 43.39 10.95
N LYS A 298 6.43 42.27 11.63
CA LYS A 298 5.16 42.01 12.30
C LYS A 298 5.39 41.76 13.78
N LYS A 299 5.08 42.76 14.57
CA LYS A 299 5.46 42.99 15.97
C LYS A 299 4.71 42.12 17.01
N ASP A 300 3.84 41.17 16.60
CA ASP A 300 2.95 40.41 17.52
C ASP A 300 2.85 38.91 17.23
N GLU A 301 3.77 38.31 16.45
CA GLU A 301 3.75 36.88 16.24
C GLU A 301 4.58 36.16 17.31
N LYS A 302 3.92 35.44 18.20
CA LYS A 302 4.53 34.54 19.17
C LYS A 302 4.70 33.14 18.56
N GLU A 303 5.83 32.50 18.84
CA GLU A 303 6.10 31.13 18.49
C GLU A 303 6.04 30.26 19.74
N PHE A 304 5.29 29.17 19.69
CA PHE A 304 5.26 28.19 20.76
C PHE A 304 6.48 27.27 20.68
N ILE A 305 7.26 27.22 21.77
CA ILE A 305 8.43 26.36 21.90
C ILE A 305 8.09 25.20 22.81
N PRO A 306 7.95 23.97 22.28
CA PRO A 306 7.70 22.80 23.09
C PRO A 306 8.97 22.37 23.84
N VAL A 307 8.84 22.15 25.15
CA VAL A 307 9.91 21.66 26.04
C VAL A 307 9.75 20.18 26.31
N THR A 308 8.53 19.78 26.69
CA THR A 308 8.21 18.41 27.05
C THR A 308 6.98 17.94 26.27
N SER A 309 7.00 16.72 25.80
CA SER A 309 5.86 16.09 25.12
C SER A 309 5.48 14.79 25.84
N PHE A 310 4.20 14.65 26.15
CA PHE A 310 3.60 13.36 26.53
C PHE A 310 3.09 12.69 25.27
N ILE A 311 3.51 11.44 25.06
CA ILE A 311 3.22 10.70 23.85
C ILE A 311 2.46 9.42 24.25
N HIS A 312 1.38 9.15 23.54
CA HIS A 312 0.70 7.86 23.63
C HIS A 312 0.47 7.32 22.23
N THR A 313 0.87 6.08 22.00
CA THR A 313 0.66 5.36 20.75
C THR A 313 -0.09 4.07 21.02
N LEU A 314 -1.20 3.88 20.33
CA LEU A 314 -2.02 2.67 20.35
C LEU A 314 -1.99 2.04 18.97
N ARG A 315 -1.67 0.76 18.91
CA ARG A 315 -1.78 -0.07 17.71
C ARG A 315 -2.59 -1.32 18.02
N VAL A 316 -3.59 -1.59 17.21
CA VAL A 316 -4.42 -2.78 17.27
C VAL A 316 -4.32 -3.50 15.93
N ASP A 317 -3.77 -4.69 15.92
CA ASP A 317 -3.63 -5.54 14.73
C ASP A 317 -4.52 -6.77 14.87
N LYS A 318 -5.30 -7.04 13.85
CA LYS A 318 -6.09 -8.28 13.74
C LYS A 318 -5.78 -8.93 12.40
N ASN A 319 -5.22 -10.12 12.43
CA ASN A 319 -4.86 -10.87 11.24
C ASN A 319 -5.59 -12.22 11.23
N GLU A 320 -5.98 -12.66 10.04
CA GLU A 320 -6.58 -13.96 9.78
C GLU A 320 -5.93 -14.57 8.55
N ARG A 321 -5.40 -15.75 8.67
CA ARG A 321 -5.03 -16.60 7.53
C ARG A 321 -6.09 -17.67 7.37
N LYS A 322 -6.53 -17.89 6.14
CA LYS A 322 -7.46 -18.93 5.77
C LYS A 322 -6.90 -19.72 4.58
N PHE A 323 -6.61 -20.99 4.81
CA PHE A 323 -6.23 -21.92 3.77
C PHE A 323 -7.40 -22.86 3.51
N ILE A 324 -7.81 -22.97 2.23
CA ILE A 324 -8.91 -23.82 1.82
C ILE A 324 -8.45 -24.65 0.62
N SER A 325 -8.61 -25.96 0.71
CA SER A 325 -8.42 -26.89 -0.39
C SER A 325 -9.64 -27.78 -0.52
N TYR A 326 -10.17 -27.84 -1.73
CA TYR A 326 -11.22 -28.79 -2.14
C TYR A 326 -10.65 -29.90 -3.01
N ASP A 327 -9.35 -29.86 -3.30
CA ASP A 327 -8.67 -30.94 -3.99
C ASP A 327 -8.52 -32.13 -3.05
N LYS A 328 -8.70 -33.34 -3.56
CA LYS A 328 -8.41 -34.58 -2.82
C LYS A 328 -6.90 -34.69 -2.65
N SER A 329 -6.42 -34.21 -1.53
CA SER A 329 -5.01 -33.91 -1.29
C SER A 329 -4.21 -35.08 -0.70
N ALA A 330 -4.75 -36.31 -0.71
CA ALA A 330 -4.08 -37.48 -0.14
C ALA A 330 -2.67 -37.75 -0.73
N ASP A 331 -2.45 -37.31 -1.97
CA ASP A 331 -1.17 -37.52 -2.65
C ASP A 331 -0.13 -36.43 -2.39
N ILE A 332 -0.57 -35.21 -1.95
CA ILE A 332 0.31 -34.06 -1.71
C ILE A 332 0.62 -33.91 -0.22
N TYR A 333 -0.41 -34.03 0.64
CA TYR A 333 -0.25 -33.91 2.08
C TYR A 333 -0.24 -35.31 2.71
N VAL A 334 0.92 -35.79 3.13
CA VAL A 334 1.11 -37.08 3.76
C VAL A 334 0.24 -37.28 5.01
N HIS A 335 -0.07 -36.18 5.68
CA HIS A 335 -0.95 -36.16 6.86
C HIS A 335 -2.00 -35.05 6.73
N ASN A 336 -3.27 -35.43 6.77
CA ASN A 336 -4.38 -34.50 6.84
C ASN A 336 -5.02 -34.60 8.22
N TYR A 337 -4.76 -33.60 9.08
CA TYR A 337 -5.17 -33.63 10.49
C TYR A 337 -6.59 -33.11 10.73
N PHE A 338 -7.21 -32.44 9.75
CA PHE A 338 -8.42 -31.65 9.99
C PHE A 338 -9.69 -32.24 9.37
N GLN A 339 -9.66 -32.69 8.12
CA GLN A 339 -10.81 -33.30 7.44
C GLN A 339 -10.34 -34.22 6.31
N GLN A 340 -11.09 -35.29 6.03
CA GLN A 340 -10.69 -36.27 5.00
C GLN A 340 -10.93 -35.78 3.57
N ASP A 341 -11.98 -34.98 3.33
CA ASP A 341 -12.40 -34.60 1.97
C ASP A 341 -12.08 -33.14 1.60
N SER A 342 -11.80 -32.29 2.56
CA SER A 342 -11.43 -30.88 2.34
C SER A 342 -10.60 -30.35 3.50
N VAL A 343 -9.65 -29.48 3.18
CA VAL A 343 -8.86 -28.77 4.21
C VAL A 343 -9.41 -27.36 4.35
N LYS A 344 -9.75 -26.98 5.58
CA LYS A 344 -10.09 -25.60 5.94
C LYS A 344 -9.36 -25.24 7.22
N ASP A 345 -8.25 -24.57 7.05
CA ASP A 345 -7.40 -24.14 8.14
C ASP A 345 -7.56 -22.62 8.35
N ILE A 346 -7.88 -22.20 9.59
CA ILE A 346 -8.07 -20.79 9.92
C ILE A 346 -7.24 -20.47 11.17
N THR A 347 -6.25 -19.60 10.99
CA THR A 347 -5.43 -19.06 12.07
C THR A 347 -5.71 -17.57 12.23
N LYS A 348 -5.94 -17.13 13.47
CA LYS A 348 -6.23 -15.72 13.79
C LYS A 348 -5.28 -15.21 14.84
N THR A 349 -4.92 -13.93 14.72
CA THR A 349 -4.17 -13.22 15.76
C THR A 349 -4.82 -11.88 16.06
N LEU A 350 -4.74 -11.49 17.32
CA LEU A 350 -5.06 -10.16 17.80
C LEU A 350 -3.89 -9.66 18.61
N SER A 351 -3.35 -8.50 18.26
CA SER A 351 -2.31 -7.80 19.03
C SER A 351 -2.80 -6.40 19.39
N ILE A 352 -2.65 -6.01 20.64
CA ILE A 352 -2.95 -4.67 21.13
C ILE A 352 -1.68 -4.15 21.78
N LYS A 353 -1.07 -3.14 21.20
CA LYS A 353 0.19 -2.55 21.63
C LYS A 353 -0.03 -1.11 22.08
N ASN A 354 0.29 -0.82 23.33
CA ASN A 354 0.22 0.50 23.93
C ASN A 354 1.62 0.97 24.28
N THR A 355 2.00 2.15 23.82
CA THR A 355 3.27 2.80 24.15
C THR A 355 2.98 4.16 24.79
N LEU A 356 3.51 4.37 25.98
CA LEU A 356 3.51 5.65 26.67
C LEU A 356 4.93 6.17 26.72
N ALA A 357 5.13 7.45 26.39
CA ALA A 357 6.45 8.07 26.42
C ALA A 357 6.39 9.49 26.94
N ILE A 358 7.51 9.92 27.50
CA ILE A 358 7.77 11.31 27.88
C ILE A 358 9.05 11.72 27.14
N SER A 359 8.98 12.81 26.39
CA SER A 359 10.09 13.33 25.61
C SER A 359 10.43 14.75 26.05
N ILE A 360 11.67 14.99 26.40
CA ILE A 360 12.24 16.33 26.60
C ILE A 360 12.95 16.69 25.31
N ARG A 361 12.56 17.80 24.70
CA ARG A 361 13.11 18.23 23.40
C ARG A 361 14.40 19.02 23.59
N GLU A 362 15.27 18.91 22.58
CA GLU A 362 16.43 19.80 22.47
C GLU A 362 16.03 21.20 21.95
N GLY A 363 16.87 22.18 22.15
CA GLY A 363 16.75 23.49 21.50
C GLY A 363 15.80 24.49 22.16
N PHE A 364 15.07 24.12 23.22
CA PHE A 364 14.20 25.05 23.95
C PHE A 364 14.98 26.15 24.70
N SER A 365 16.29 25.92 24.94
CA SER A 365 17.20 26.88 25.53
C SER A 365 18.62 26.68 24.95
N SER A 366 19.46 27.71 25.03
CA SER A 366 20.84 27.67 24.50
C SER A 366 21.73 26.58 25.10
N TRP A 367 21.43 26.14 26.34
CA TRP A 367 22.13 25.05 27.02
C TRP A 367 21.54 23.65 26.71
N ALA A 368 20.29 23.58 26.26
CA ALA A 368 19.57 22.33 26.00
C ALA A 368 19.92 21.77 24.62
N LYS A 369 21.10 21.21 24.47
CA LYS A 369 21.63 20.68 23.20
C LYS A 369 21.33 19.20 22.94
N ALA A 370 20.63 18.53 23.87
CA ALA A 370 20.27 17.13 23.77
C ALA A 370 18.82 16.91 24.17
N GLY A 371 18.13 16.06 23.44
CA GLY A 371 16.81 15.57 23.78
C GLY A 371 16.89 14.21 24.47
N LEU A 372 15.93 13.90 25.34
CA LEU A 372 15.81 12.62 26.03
C LEU A 372 14.37 12.13 25.93
N THR A 373 14.20 10.88 25.51
CA THR A 373 12.88 10.25 25.47
C THR A 373 12.92 8.92 26.24
N GLY A 374 12.06 8.81 27.25
CA GLY A 374 11.78 7.57 27.96
C GLY A 374 10.43 7.01 27.56
N PHE A 375 10.34 5.70 27.30
CA PHE A 375 9.09 5.07 26.94
C PHE A 375 8.91 3.71 27.58
N ILE A 376 7.64 3.30 27.71
CA ILE A 376 7.23 1.96 28.11
C ILE A 376 6.21 1.43 27.11
N THR A 377 6.36 0.17 26.69
CA THR A 377 5.44 -0.47 25.76
C THR A 377 4.87 -1.72 26.43
N HIS A 378 3.54 -1.83 26.42
CA HIS A 378 2.80 -3.01 26.82
C HIS A 378 2.10 -3.60 25.58
N GLU A 379 2.27 -4.90 25.37
CA GLU A 379 1.64 -5.61 24.25
C GLU A 379 0.88 -6.83 24.77
N PHE A 380 -0.41 -6.89 24.42
CA PHE A 380 -1.26 -8.06 24.60
C PHE A 380 -1.41 -8.78 23.27
N ARG A 381 -1.21 -10.10 23.26
CA ARG A 381 -1.36 -10.94 22.07
C ARG A 381 -2.28 -12.13 22.36
N SER A 382 -3.14 -12.43 21.40
CA SER A 382 -3.99 -13.61 21.42
C SER A 382 -3.90 -14.34 20.09
N PHE A 383 -3.77 -15.67 20.16
CA PHE A 383 -3.72 -16.55 18.99
C PHE A 383 -4.90 -17.51 19.04
N THR A 384 -5.54 -17.71 17.90
CA THR A 384 -6.55 -18.74 17.71
C THR A 384 -6.04 -19.66 16.61
N LEU A 385 -5.76 -20.89 16.95
CA LEU A 385 -5.36 -21.95 16.03
C LEU A 385 -6.60 -22.77 15.65
N PRO A 386 -6.57 -23.48 14.52
CA PRO A 386 -7.65 -24.39 14.16
C PRO A 386 -7.70 -25.54 15.18
N ASP A 387 -8.93 -25.95 15.54
CA ASP A 387 -9.15 -27.12 16.39
C ASP A 387 -8.73 -28.40 15.65
N THR A 388 -7.67 -29.01 16.11
CA THR A 388 -7.10 -30.24 15.51
C THR A 388 -7.91 -31.49 15.81
N ILE A 389 -8.71 -31.47 16.87
CA ILE A 389 -9.55 -32.61 17.29
C ILE A 389 -10.86 -32.06 17.87
N PRO A 390 -12.05 -32.49 17.37
CA PRO A 390 -13.30 -32.13 18.02
C PRO A 390 -13.30 -32.68 19.46
N GLY A 391 -13.24 -31.80 20.45
CA GLY A 391 -13.33 -32.17 21.87
C GLY A 391 -12.13 -31.87 22.76
N ASN A 392 -10.95 -31.55 22.23
CA ASN A 392 -9.82 -31.11 23.04
C ASN A 392 -9.65 -29.57 22.95
N ARG A 393 -10.31 -28.87 23.83
CA ARG A 393 -9.99 -27.48 24.16
C ARG A 393 -8.93 -27.53 25.27
N THR A 394 -7.70 -27.22 24.94
CA THR A 394 -6.68 -26.85 25.94
C THR A 394 -6.62 -25.34 26.07
#